data_7296d7127dd90ee7f6c7106100ebc149
#
_entry.id   7296d7127dd90ee7f6c7106100ebc149
#
_cell.length_a   1.000
_cell.length_b   1.000
_cell.length_c   1.000
_cell.angle_alpha   90.00
_cell.angle_beta   90.00
_cell.angle_gamma   90.00
#
_symmetry.space_group_name_H-M   'P 1'
#
loop_
_entity.id
_entity.type
_entity.pdbx_description
1 polymer ?
#
loop_
_entity_poly.entity_id
_entity_poly.type
_entity_poly.pdbx_seq_one_letter_code
_entity_poly.pdbx_strand_id
1 'polypeptide(L)'
;MNELGNRKAFFLGARDSIGLPSIGITAALAGYGVMARDAGLDLTMTFVSVATIWTMPTLMAFTELLSTGAALWAYFITLAVISFRNLPMALSAMPMIRSRPGFHWHQIIMAQLLSPTAWVQITIVGRKFNPPDRMPYYFGFALALLVYGLLGTWIGHFWAAGFHPALGLAMLLVTPMFITLTMATTPKRSSLLALIFGCVLVPLLMFYDPNVGLIAGGLIAGSLGFYLGRERRPGPERLP
;
A
#
# COMPACT_ATOMS: atom_id res chain seq x y z
N MET A 1 -4.81 0.77 30.33
CA MET A 1 -5.52 1.23 29.14
C MET A 1 -6.71 0.31 28.94
N ASN A 2 -7.94 0.85 28.95
CA ASN A 2 -9.15 0.03 28.81
C ASN A 2 -9.22 -0.52 27.37
N GLU A 3 -9.63 -1.79 27.23
CA GLU A 3 -9.91 -2.41 25.94
C GLU A 3 -11.07 -1.65 25.27
N LEU A 4 -10.87 -1.23 24.02
CA LEU A 4 -11.87 -0.43 23.29
C LEU A 4 -13.11 -1.22 22.88
N GLY A 5 -13.05 -2.55 22.95
CA GLY A 5 -14.07 -3.43 22.41
C GLY A 5 -14.08 -3.46 20.87
N ASN A 6 -14.22 -4.65 20.30
CA ASN A 6 -14.06 -4.93 18.87
C ASN A 6 -14.83 -3.98 17.93
N ARG A 7 -16.06 -3.61 18.30
CA ARG A 7 -16.89 -2.69 17.47
C ARG A 7 -16.32 -1.28 17.43
N LYS A 8 -15.92 -0.74 18.59
CA LYS A 8 -15.36 0.63 18.66
C LYS A 8 -14.03 0.73 17.91
N ALA A 9 -13.16 -0.28 18.07
CA ALA A 9 -11.89 -0.34 17.35
C ALA A 9 -12.10 -0.41 15.82
N PHE A 10 -13.06 -1.19 15.35
CA PHE A 10 -13.43 -1.27 13.93
C PHE A 10 -13.88 0.08 13.37
N PHE A 11 -14.85 0.74 14.01
CA PHE A 11 -15.34 2.04 13.56
C PHE A 11 -14.29 3.13 13.64
N LEU A 12 -13.38 3.07 14.62
CA LEU A 12 -12.25 3.97 14.71
C LEU A 12 -11.31 3.79 13.52
N GLY A 13 -11.00 2.54 13.14
CA GLY A 13 -10.23 2.25 11.94
C GLY A 13 -10.89 2.79 10.67
N ALA A 14 -12.19 2.55 10.51
CA ALA A 14 -12.94 3.07 9.38
C ALA A 14 -12.95 4.61 9.35
N ARG A 15 -13.07 5.26 10.50
CA ARG A 15 -13.00 6.73 10.61
C ARG A 15 -11.61 7.26 10.26
N ASP A 16 -10.56 6.63 10.72
CA ASP A 16 -9.17 7.06 10.48
C ASP A 16 -8.75 6.88 9.01
N SER A 17 -9.51 6.09 8.22
CA SER A 17 -9.31 6.00 6.78
C SER A 17 -9.80 7.23 6.02
N ILE A 18 -10.69 8.04 6.62
CA ILE A 18 -11.25 9.26 6.01
C ILE A 18 -10.16 10.33 5.94
N GLY A 19 -10.06 11.02 4.82
CA GLY A 19 -9.08 12.08 4.57
C GLY A 19 -8.07 11.68 3.51
N LEU A 20 -6.79 11.95 3.73
CA LEU A 20 -5.73 11.66 2.75
C LEU A 20 -5.68 10.19 2.31
N PRO A 21 -5.84 9.17 3.19
CA PRO A 21 -5.85 7.78 2.76
C PRO A 21 -6.97 7.45 1.77
N SER A 22 -8.20 7.89 2.07
CA SER A 22 -9.37 7.63 1.20
C SER A 22 -9.27 8.40 -0.12
N ILE A 23 -8.87 9.68 -0.07
CA ILE A 23 -8.69 10.49 -1.28
C ILE A 23 -7.64 9.85 -2.19
N GLY A 24 -6.49 9.46 -1.63
CA GLY A 24 -5.40 8.85 -2.39
C GLY A 24 -5.79 7.54 -3.07
N ILE A 25 -6.46 6.63 -2.36
CA ILE A 25 -6.86 5.35 -2.93
C ILE A 25 -8.00 5.52 -3.96
N THR A 26 -8.97 6.40 -3.68
CA THR A 26 -10.06 6.71 -4.61
C THR A 26 -9.51 7.27 -5.91
N ALA A 27 -8.58 8.22 -5.84
CA ALA A 27 -7.95 8.84 -6.99
C ALA A 27 -7.12 7.85 -7.81
N ALA A 28 -6.30 7.05 -7.14
CA ALA A 28 -5.48 6.03 -7.80
C ALA A 28 -6.35 5.01 -8.53
N LEU A 29 -7.39 4.49 -7.87
CA LEU A 29 -8.28 3.49 -8.47
C LEU A 29 -9.29 4.09 -9.45
N ALA A 30 -9.55 5.40 -9.42
CA ALA A 30 -10.24 6.07 -10.53
C ALA A 30 -9.40 6.02 -11.81
N GLY A 31 -8.08 6.26 -11.71
CA GLY A 31 -7.17 6.05 -12.84
C GLY A 31 -7.21 4.62 -13.39
N TYR A 32 -7.24 3.63 -12.50
CA TYR A 32 -7.40 2.23 -12.92
C TYR A 32 -8.75 1.98 -13.61
N GLY A 33 -9.86 2.54 -13.11
CA GLY A 33 -11.18 2.42 -13.72
C GLY A 33 -11.21 2.89 -15.18
N VAL A 34 -10.48 3.98 -15.50
CA VAL A 34 -10.29 4.44 -16.89
C VAL A 34 -9.56 3.41 -17.71
N MET A 35 -8.39 2.97 -17.22
CA MET A 35 -7.54 1.99 -17.93
C MET A 35 -8.29 0.68 -18.19
N ALA A 36 -9.03 0.18 -17.20
CA ALA A 36 -9.80 -1.05 -17.33
C ALA A 36 -10.89 -0.94 -18.40
N ARG A 37 -11.62 0.19 -18.41
CA ARG A 37 -12.62 0.46 -19.46
C ARG A 37 -11.96 0.54 -20.85
N ASP A 38 -10.86 1.25 -20.97
CA ASP A 38 -10.17 1.45 -22.26
C ASP A 38 -9.55 0.13 -22.76
N ALA A 39 -9.23 -0.80 -21.85
CA ALA A 39 -8.83 -2.17 -22.16
C ALA A 39 -10.02 -3.11 -22.45
N GLY A 40 -11.27 -2.62 -22.43
CA GLY A 40 -12.47 -3.37 -22.76
C GLY A 40 -13.05 -4.22 -21.63
N LEU A 41 -12.61 -4.02 -20.36
CA LEU A 41 -13.22 -4.69 -19.23
C LEU A 41 -14.59 -4.05 -18.90
N ASP A 42 -15.58 -4.89 -18.65
CA ASP A 42 -16.85 -4.43 -18.08
C ASP A 42 -16.67 -4.03 -16.60
N LEU A 43 -17.67 -3.38 -16.03
CA LEU A 43 -17.61 -2.91 -14.65
C LEU A 43 -17.45 -4.06 -13.65
N THR A 44 -18.10 -5.20 -13.91
CA THR A 44 -18.03 -6.37 -13.02
C THR A 44 -16.63 -6.95 -12.99
N MET A 45 -16.03 -7.17 -14.15
CA MET A 45 -14.65 -7.63 -14.26
C MET A 45 -13.67 -6.64 -13.62
N THR A 46 -13.91 -5.34 -13.80
CA THR A 46 -13.10 -4.29 -13.17
C THR A 46 -13.19 -4.34 -11.65
N PHE A 47 -14.38 -4.51 -11.08
CA PHE A 47 -14.56 -4.63 -9.62
C PHE A 47 -13.95 -5.91 -9.05
N VAL A 48 -14.15 -7.04 -9.74
CA VAL A 48 -13.57 -8.31 -9.33
C VAL A 48 -12.03 -8.23 -9.36
N SER A 49 -11.46 -7.62 -10.38
CA SER A 49 -9.99 -7.44 -10.45
C SER A 49 -9.47 -6.59 -9.29
N VAL A 50 -10.14 -5.47 -8.94
CA VAL A 50 -9.76 -4.63 -7.79
C VAL A 50 -9.87 -5.40 -6.49
N ALA A 51 -10.94 -6.14 -6.27
CA ALA A 51 -11.16 -6.88 -5.03
C ALA A 51 -10.17 -8.05 -4.84
N THR A 52 -9.74 -8.67 -5.96
CA THR A 52 -8.85 -9.83 -5.92
C THR A 52 -7.37 -9.47 -5.99
N ILE A 53 -7.00 -8.46 -6.77
CA ILE A 53 -5.60 -8.08 -6.98
C ILE A 53 -5.14 -7.03 -5.95
N TRP A 54 -5.95 -6.03 -5.66
CA TRP A 54 -5.78 -4.99 -4.64
C TRP A 54 -4.46 -4.18 -4.67
N THR A 55 -3.67 -4.25 -5.73
CA THR A 55 -2.44 -3.45 -5.86
C THR A 55 -2.34 -2.79 -7.22
N MET A 56 -2.14 -1.47 -7.25
CA MET A 56 -2.14 -0.69 -8.50
C MET A 56 -1.18 -1.21 -9.58
N PRO A 57 0.11 -1.45 -9.33
CA PRO A 57 0.99 -1.94 -10.39
C PRO A 57 0.61 -3.32 -10.92
N THR A 58 0.04 -4.17 -10.06
CA THR A 58 -0.43 -5.51 -10.49
C THR A 58 -1.71 -5.38 -11.33
N LEU A 59 -2.60 -4.45 -10.97
CA LEU A 59 -3.79 -4.12 -11.76
C LEU A 59 -3.43 -3.55 -13.14
N MET A 60 -2.45 -2.64 -13.19
CA MET A 60 -1.95 -2.08 -14.46
C MET A 60 -1.35 -3.16 -15.35
N ALA A 61 -0.48 -4.01 -14.80
CA ALA A 61 0.10 -5.14 -15.54
C ALA A 61 -0.98 -6.14 -16.00
N PHE A 62 -2.00 -6.37 -15.19
CA PHE A 62 -3.13 -7.23 -15.57
C PHE A 62 -3.87 -6.68 -16.80
N THR A 63 -4.21 -5.38 -16.81
CA THR A 63 -4.89 -4.76 -17.95
C THR A 63 -4.00 -4.71 -19.19
N GLU A 64 -2.70 -4.48 -19.04
CA GLU A 64 -1.75 -4.49 -20.16
C GLU A 64 -1.63 -5.88 -20.79
N LEU A 65 -1.47 -6.93 -19.97
CA LEU A 65 -1.45 -8.30 -20.46
C LEU A 65 -2.75 -8.69 -21.17
N LEU A 66 -3.89 -8.19 -20.68
CA LEU A 66 -5.19 -8.43 -21.29
C LEU A 66 -5.28 -7.78 -22.67
N SER A 67 -4.87 -6.51 -22.80
CA SER A 67 -4.90 -5.77 -24.05
C SER A 67 -3.97 -6.34 -25.13
N THR A 68 -2.86 -6.96 -24.71
CA THR A 68 -1.89 -7.61 -25.60
C THR A 68 -2.23 -9.06 -25.94
N GLY A 69 -3.30 -9.62 -25.34
CA GLY A 69 -3.67 -11.03 -25.54
C GLY A 69 -2.61 -12.01 -25.08
N ALA A 70 -1.90 -11.69 -23.99
CA ALA A 70 -0.83 -12.51 -23.47
C ALA A 70 -1.29 -13.92 -23.06
N ALA A 71 -0.39 -14.92 -23.13
CA ALA A 71 -0.68 -16.28 -22.72
C ALA A 71 -0.91 -16.35 -21.19
N LEU A 72 -1.79 -17.25 -20.72
CA LEU A 72 -2.17 -17.38 -19.31
C LEU A 72 -0.97 -17.53 -18.37
N TRP A 73 0.06 -18.24 -18.76
CA TRP A 73 1.27 -18.39 -17.93
C TRP A 73 2.00 -17.07 -17.69
N ALA A 74 1.94 -16.13 -18.66
CA ALA A 74 2.54 -14.80 -18.50
C ALA A 74 1.83 -13.99 -17.41
N TYR A 75 0.50 -14.13 -17.28
CA TYR A 75 -0.24 -13.51 -16.16
C TYR A 75 0.27 -14.05 -14.82
N PHE A 76 0.34 -15.37 -14.65
CA PHE A 76 0.78 -15.95 -13.38
C PHE A 76 2.18 -15.47 -12.98
N ILE A 77 3.14 -15.52 -13.91
CA ILE A 77 4.51 -15.10 -13.63
C ILE A 77 4.59 -13.60 -13.33
N THR A 78 4.05 -12.77 -14.21
CA THR A 78 4.15 -11.31 -14.07
C THR A 78 3.46 -10.81 -12.81
N LEU A 79 2.21 -11.25 -12.57
CA LEU A 79 1.46 -10.83 -11.39
C LEU A 79 2.09 -11.34 -10.10
N ALA A 80 2.63 -12.57 -10.10
CA ALA A 80 3.34 -13.12 -8.94
C ALA A 80 4.61 -12.32 -8.62
N VAL A 81 5.43 -12.03 -9.63
CA VAL A 81 6.67 -11.25 -9.46
C VAL A 81 6.38 -9.84 -8.93
N ILE A 82 5.39 -9.15 -9.51
CA ILE A 82 5.02 -7.80 -9.06
C ILE A 82 4.45 -7.85 -7.63
N SER A 83 3.66 -8.87 -7.30
CA SER A 83 3.04 -9.02 -5.97
C SER A 83 4.04 -9.42 -4.89
N PHE A 84 5.18 -10.00 -5.26
CA PHE A 84 6.22 -10.45 -4.31
C PHE A 84 6.74 -9.29 -3.42
N ARG A 85 6.72 -8.07 -3.92
CA ARG A 85 7.04 -6.86 -3.13
C ARG A 85 6.17 -6.68 -1.88
N ASN A 86 4.95 -7.24 -1.87
CA ASN A 86 4.04 -7.15 -0.73
C ASN A 86 4.44 -8.09 0.42
N LEU A 87 5.29 -9.09 0.14
CA LEU A 87 5.73 -10.07 1.14
C LEU A 87 6.43 -9.44 2.35
N PRO A 88 7.42 -8.53 2.20
CA PRO A 88 8.04 -7.88 3.36
C PRO A 88 7.03 -7.07 4.20
N MET A 89 6.05 -6.42 3.56
CA MET A 89 4.99 -5.69 4.25
C MET A 89 4.11 -6.65 5.05
N ALA A 90 3.70 -7.77 4.47
CA ALA A 90 2.92 -8.79 5.15
C ALA A 90 3.69 -9.40 6.33
N LEU A 91 4.96 -9.77 6.14
CA LEU A 91 5.80 -10.34 7.21
C LEU A 91 5.98 -9.38 8.39
N SER A 92 6.02 -8.06 8.14
CA SER A 92 6.17 -7.07 9.19
C SER A 92 4.84 -6.68 9.86
N ALA A 93 3.71 -6.68 9.13
CA ALA A 93 2.41 -6.26 9.64
C ALA A 93 1.65 -7.40 10.32
N MET A 94 1.66 -8.61 9.77
CA MET A 94 0.87 -9.74 10.28
C MET A 94 1.15 -10.08 11.76
N PRO A 95 2.40 -10.11 12.25
CA PRO A 95 2.67 -10.34 13.67
C PRO A 95 2.07 -9.28 14.60
N MET A 96 1.88 -8.04 14.09
CA MET A 96 1.30 -6.95 14.88
C MET A 96 -0.23 -7.02 14.93
N ILE A 97 -0.84 -7.53 13.86
CA ILE A 97 -2.30 -7.56 13.68
C ILE A 97 -2.90 -8.81 14.32
N ARG A 98 -2.21 -9.96 14.23
CA ARG A 98 -2.75 -11.22 14.74
C ARG A 98 -2.91 -11.18 16.26
N SER A 99 -4.09 -11.59 16.74
CA SER A 99 -4.42 -11.63 18.17
C SER A 99 -4.02 -12.95 18.85
N ARG A 100 -3.79 -14.03 18.08
CA ARG A 100 -3.48 -15.37 18.60
C ARG A 100 -2.35 -16.02 17.82
N PRO A 101 -1.51 -16.86 18.44
CA PRO A 101 -0.52 -17.64 17.74
C PRO A 101 -1.19 -18.70 16.85
N GLY A 102 -0.55 -19.05 15.74
CA GLY A 102 -1.05 -20.03 14.77
C GLY A 102 -1.63 -19.39 13.50
N PHE A 103 -1.85 -20.23 12.49
CA PHE A 103 -2.44 -19.83 11.23
C PHE A 103 -3.97 -19.90 11.31
N HIS A 104 -4.63 -18.84 10.88
CA HIS A 104 -6.09 -18.75 10.82
C HIS A 104 -6.48 -18.21 9.43
N TRP A 105 -7.52 -18.76 8.82
CA TRP A 105 -7.98 -18.40 7.49
C TRP A 105 -8.25 -16.89 7.30
N HIS A 106 -8.72 -16.20 8.34
CA HIS A 106 -8.94 -14.74 8.30
C HIS A 106 -7.65 -13.95 8.09
N GLN A 107 -6.48 -14.52 8.38
CA GLN A 107 -5.19 -13.88 8.10
C GLN A 107 -4.92 -13.78 6.60
N ILE A 108 -5.47 -14.68 5.78
CA ILE A 108 -5.39 -14.58 4.31
C ILE A 108 -6.14 -13.35 3.84
N ILE A 109 -7.36 -13.13 4.34
CA ILE A 109 -8.17 -11.95 3.99
C ILE A 109 -7.46 -10.67 4.43
N MET A 110 -6.86 -10.68 5.63
CA MET A 110 -6.11 -9.54 6.14
C MET A 110 -4.87 -9.25 5.30
N ALA A 111 -4.16 -10.28 4.86
CA ALA A 111 -3.00 -10.13 3.97
C ALA A 111 -3.43 -9.63 2.58
N GLN A 112 -4.58 -10.08 2.07
CA GLN A 112 -5.15 -9.62 0.80
C GLN A 112 -5.51 -8.13 0.84
N LEU A 113 -6.07 -7.65 1.94
CA LEU A 113 -6.43 -6.24 2.13
C LEU A 113 -5.24 -5.34 2.48
N LEU A 114 -4.03 -5.91 2.57
CA LEU A 114 -2.84 -5.17 2.93
C LEU A 114 -2.39 -4.28 1.77
N SER A 115 -2.58 -2.98 1.94
CA SER A 115 -2.03 -1.95 1.06
C SER A 115 -0.87 -1.22 1.74
N PRO A 116 0.02 -0.52 0.99
CA PRO A 116 1.04 0.32 1.59
C PRO A 116 0.49 1.32 2.62
N THR A 117 -0.66 1.91 2.33
CA THR A 117 -1.36 2.85 3.23
C THR A 117 -1.80 2.17 4.52
N ALA A 118 -2.43 0.98 4.43
CA ALA A 118 -2.85 0.21 5.59
C ALA A 118 -1.66 -0.32 6.40
N TRP A 119 -0.57 -0.69 5.71
CA TRP A 119 0.69 -1.09 6.36
C TRP A 119 1.31 0.03 7.18
N VAL A 120 1.40 1.24 6.61
CA VAL A 120 1.90 2.42 7.33
C VAL A 120 1.02 2.73 8.53
N GLN A 121 -0.30 2.74 8.35
CA GLN A 121 -1.25 3.03 9.42
C GLN A 121 -1.12 2.05 10.58
N ILE A 122 -1.10 0.75 10.33
CA ILE A 122 -1.01 -0.24 11.42
C ILE A 122 0.36 -0.24 12.11
N THR A 123 1.44 0.03 11.38
CA THR A 123 2.78 0.08 11.96
C THR A 123 2.98 1.29 12.87
N ILE A 124 2.34 2.40 12.59
CA ILE A 124 2.50 3.65 13.36
C ILE A 124 1.39 3.78 14.41
N VAL A 125 0.14 3.78 13.95
CA VAL A 125 -1.01 4.04 14.83
C VAL A 125 -1.41 2.78 15.61
N GLY A 126 -1.31 1.62 14.99
CA GLY A 126 -1.65 0.34 15.62
C GLY A 126 -0.84 0.04 16.88
N ARG A 127 0.37 0.58 17.02
CA ARG A 127 1.18 0.46 18.23
C ARG A 127 0.57 1.15 19.45
N LYS A 128 -0.32 2.12 19.25
CA LYS A 128 -1.03 2.85 20.31
C LYS A 128 -2.18 2.04 20.91
N PHE A 129 -2.60 0.96 20.24
CA PHE A 129 -3.69 0.08 20.66
C PHE A 129 -3.19 -1.15 21.39
N ASN A 130 -4.02 -1.67 22.29
CA ASN A 130 -3.79 -2.98 22.88
C ASN A 130 -3.81 -4.08 21.81
N PRO A 131 -3.07 -5.18 21.98
CA PRO A 131 -3.01 -6.24 20.97
C PRO A 131 -4.38 -6.75 20.47
N PRO A 132 -5.40 -6.98 21.32
CA PRO A 132 -6.70 -7.46 20.85
C PRO A 132 -7.47 -6.45 19.99
N ASP A 133 -7.25 -5.14 20.19
CA ASP A 133 -7.94 -4.08 19.45
C ASP A 133 -7.33 -3.81 18.06
N ARG A 134 -6.11 -4.25 17.81
CA ARG A 134 -5.37 -3.99 16.55
C ARG A 134 -6.00 -4.65 15.34
N MET A 135 -6.47 -5.89 15.49
CA MET A 135 -7.10 -6.64 14.41
C MET A 135 -8.41 -5.99 13.94
N PRO A 136 -9.40 -5.71 14.81
CA PRO A 136 -10.61 -5.03 14.37
C PRO A 136 -10.36 -3.61 13.84
N TYR A 137 -9.41 -2.87 14.42
CA TYR A 137 -9.00 -1.57 13.91
C TYR A 137 -8.46 -1.67 12.47
N TYR A 138 -7.51 -2.58 12.23
CA TYR A 138 -6.95 -2.80 10.90
C TYR A 138 -8.03 -3.19 9.90
N PHE A 139 -8.92 -4.11 10.28
CA PHE A 139 -9.98 -4.58 9.40
C PHE A 139 -10.95 -3.45 9.03
N GLY A 140 -11.33 -2.61 9.99
CA GLY A 140 -12.16 -1.42 9.72
C GLY A 140 -11.50 -0.43 8.76
N PHE A 141 -10.22 -0.15 8.97
CA PHE A 141 -9.44 0.73 8.11
C PHE A 141 -9.29 0.17 6.69
N ALA A 142 -8.87 -1.08 6.55
CA ALA A 142 -8.61 -1.71 5.26
C ALA A 142 -9.88 -1.93 4.45
N LEU A 143 -10.99 -2.33 5.10
CA LEU A 143 -12.28 -2.49 4.44
C LEU A 143 -12.84 -1.15 3.94
N ALA A 144 -12.70 -0.10 4.75
CA ALA A 144 -13.11 1.24 4.31
C ALA A 144 -12.29 1.71 3.10
N LEU A 145 -10.97 1.45 3.07
CA LEU A 145 -10.14 1.73 1.90
C LEU A 145 -10.60 0.94 0.67
N LEU A 146 -11.02 -0.32 0.83
CA LEU A 146 -11.56 -1.12 -0.27
C LEU A 146 -12.83 -0.48 -0.84
N VAL A 147 -13.75 -0.03 0.02
CA VAL A 147 -14.97 0.66 -0.40
C VAL A 147 -14.63 1.94 -1.16
N TYR A 148 -13.73 2.77 -0.62
CA TYR A 148 -13.29 3.98 -1.32
C TYR A 148 -12.58 3.68 -2.64
N GLY A 149 -11.82 2.60 -2.69
CA GLY A 149 -11.18 2.13 -3.91
C GLY A 149 -12.19 1.72 -4.99
N LEU A 150 -13.21 0.94 -4.62
CA LEU A 150 -14.29 0.55 -5.52
C LEU A 150 -15.09 1.75 -5.99
N LEU A 151 -15.37 2.71 -5.12
CA LEU A 151 -16.01 3.98 -5.51
C LEU A 151 -15.15 4.76 -6.51
N GLY A 152 -13.83 4.85 -6.27
CA GLY A 152 -12.91 5.45 -7.21
C GLY A 152 -12.92 4.75 -8.58
N THR A 153 -12.84 3.44 -8.57
CA THR A 153 -12.92 2.62 -9.79
C THR A 153 -14.22 2.88 -10.55
N TRP A 154 -15.35 2.95 -9.86
CA TRP A 154 -16.64 3.27 -10.46
C TRP A 154 -16.64 4.66 -11.11
N ILE A 155 -16.18 5.67 -10.39
CA ILE A 155 -16.02 7.04 -10.90
C ILE A 155 -15.14 7.06 -12.16
N GLY A 156 -14.00 6.40 -12.11
CA GLY A 156 -13.08 6.32 -13.24
C GLY A 156 -13.68 5.62 -14.45
N HIS A 157 -14.38 4.52 -14.24
CA HIS A 157 -14.98 3.74 -15.31
C HIS A 157 -16.05 4.51 -16.08
N PHE A 158 -16.86 5.34 -15.42
CA PHE A 158 -17.99 6.04 -16.06
C PHE A 158 -17.70 7.52 -16.40
N TRP A 159 -16.95 8.24 -15.56
CA TRP A 159 -16.91 9.70 -15.58
C TRP A 159 -15.57 10.32 -15.99
N ALA A 160 -14.52 9.53 -16.13
CA ALA A 160 -13.18 10.08 -16.31
C ALA A 160 -12.93 10.72 -17.69
N ALA A 161 -13.80 10.54 -18.66
CA ALA A 161 -13.71 11.24 -19.94
C ALA A 161 -13.78 12.78 -19.83
N GLY A 162 -14.21 13.32 -18.67
CA GLY A 162 -14.34 14.75 -18.40
C GLY A 162 -13.27 15.34 -17.48
N PHE A 163 -12.35 14.53 -16.92
CA PHE A 163 -11.35 15.06 -15.99
C PHE A 163 -10.16 15.69 -16.73
N HIS A 164 -9.81 16.90 -16.32
CA HIS A 164 -8.60 17.55 -16.83
C HIS A 164 -7.36 16.73 -16.42
N PRO A 165 -6.39 16.47 -17.33
CA PRO A 165 -5.20 15.64 -17.03
C PRO A 165 -4.42 16.08 -15.80
N ALA A 166 -4.35 17.38 -15.53
CA ALA A 166 -3.68 17.92 -14.34
C ALA A 166 -4.35 17.46 -13.04
N LEU A 167 -5.68 17.29 -13.02
CA LEU A 167 -6.39 16.77 -11.84
C LEU A 167 -6.04 15.30 -11.59
N GLY A 168 -5.97 14.48 -12.64
CA GLY A 168 -5.52 13.09 -12.57
C GLY A 168 -4.11 12.97 -12.00
N LEU A 169 -3.18 13.79 -12.48
CA LEU A 169 -1.81 13.84 -11.97
C LEU A 169 -1.75 14.27 -10.50
N ALA A 170 -2.49 15.33 -10.12
CA ALA A 170 -2.56 15.79 -8.74
C ALA A 170 -3.11 14.70 -7.81
N MET A 171 -4.16 14.00 -8.23
CA MET A 171 -4.75 12.89 -7.48
C MET A 171 -3.77 11.71 -7.33
N LEU A 172 -2.99 11.41 -8.36
CA LEU A 172 -1.99 10.33 -8.32
C LEU A 172 -0.90 10.60 -7.27
N LEU A 173 -0.57 11.86 -7.03
CA LEU A 173 0.44 12.27 -6.04
C LEU A 173 -0.05 12.21 -4.58
N VAL A 174 -1.35 12.14 -4.33
CA VAL A 174 -1.89 12.12 -2.95
C VAL A 174 -1.42 10.89 -2.17
N THR A 175 -1.40 9.72 -2.79
CA THR A 175 -0.97 8.48 -2.10
C THR A 175 0.50 8.51 -1.69
N PRO A 176 1.48 8.81 -2.57
CA PRO A 176 2.87 8.91 -2.16
C PRO A 176 3.09 10.07 -1.18
N MET A 177 2.37 11.18 -1.31
CA MET A 177 2.42 12.28 -0.34
C MET A 177 1.95 11.84 1.05
N PHE A 178 0.85 11.08 1.16
CA PHE A 178 0.38 10.53 2.43
C PHE A 178 1.42 9.59 3.05
N ILE A 179 1.99 8.68 2.27
CA ILE A 179 3.01 7.73 2.74
C ILE A 179 4.24 8.50 3.24
N THR A 180 4.71 9.48 2.46
CA THR A 180 5.86 10.33 2.80
C THR A 180 5.61 11.11 4.09
N LEU A 181 4.46 11.78 4.21
CA LEU A 181 4.10 12.56 5.38
C LEU A 181 4.00 11.67 6.64
N THR A 182 3.38 10.50 6.50
CA THR A 182 3.23 9.57 7.62
C THR A 182 4.58 8.98 8.05
N MET A 183 5.47 8.69 7.10
CA MET A 183 6.83 8.25 7.42
C MET A 183 7.69 9.37 8.03
N ALA A 184 7.54 10.61 7.59
CA ALA A 184 8.25 11.75 8.16
C ALA A 184 7.89 12.00 9.63
N THR A 185 6.68 11.63 10.06
CA THR A 185 6.27 11.70 11.47
C THR A 185 6.83 10.57 12.34
N THR A 186 7.53 9.60 11.74
CA THR A 186 8.14 8.48 12.45
C THR A 186 9.55 8.84 12.91
N PRO A 187 9.92 8.70 14.19
CA PRO A 187 11.18 9.22 14.74
C PRO A 187 12.45 8.44 14.32
N LYS A 188 12.37 7.52 13.37
CA LYS A 188 13.54 6.74 12.92
C LYS A 188 14.28 7.46 11.80
N ARG A 189 15.47 7.97 12.12
CA ARG A 189 16.39 8.61 11.15
C ARG A 189 16.68 7.74 9.92
N SER A 190 16.78 6.42 10.08
CA SER A 190 16.99 5.49 8.96
C SER A 190 15.85 5.48 7.94
N SER A 191 14.61 5.59 8.40
CA SER A 191 13.45 5.64 7.49
C SER A 191 13.40 6.94 6.70
N LEU A 192 13.71 8.07 7.34
CA LEU A 192 13.78 9.38 6.68
C LEU A 192 14.89 9.42 5.63
N LEU A 193 16.08 8.93 5.98
CA LEU A 193 17.20 8.87 5.05
C LEU A 193 16.92 7.95 3.86
N ALA A 194 16.33 6.77 4.10
CA ALA A 194 15.92 5.87 3.03
C ALA A 194 14.91 6.52 2.07
N LEU A 195 13.98 7.31 2.61
CA LEU A 195 13.01 8.05 1.81
C LEU A 195 13.70 9.12 0.95
N ILE A 196 14.57 9.95 1.54
CA ILE A 196 15.30 11.01 0.82
C ILE A 196 16.14 10.40 -0.30
N PHE A 197 16.92 9.36 0.01
CA PHE A 197 17.73 8.66 -1.00
C PHE A 197 16.85 8.02 -2.07
N GLY A 198 15.68 7.45 -1.71
CA GLY A 198 14.73 6.89 -2.66
C GLY A 198 14.18 7.93 -3.64
N CYS A 199 13.80 9.10 -3.14
CA CYS A 199 13.30 10.19 -3.99
C CYS A 199 14.34 10.73 -4.98
N VAL A 200 15.63 10.58 -4.70
CA VAL A 200 16.71 11.05 -5.58
C VAL A 200 17.22 9.92 -6.47
N LEU A 201 17.57 8.77 -5.90
CA LEU A 201 18.23 7.69 -6.63
C LEU A 201 17.30 6.93 -7.57
N VAL A 202 16.02 6.74 -7.18
CA VAL A 202 15.08 5.99 -8.03
C VAL A 202 14.84 6.73 -9.35
N PRO A 203 14.43 8.01 -9.39
CA PRO A 203 14.28 8.72 -10.65
C PRO A 203 15.57 8.78 -11.48
N LEU A 204 16.71 9.01 -10.83
CA LEU A 204 18.01 9.05 -11.51
C LEU A 204 18.34 7.74 -12.22
N LEU A 205 18.14 6.60 -11.57
CA LEU A 205 18.41 5.28 -12.15
C LEU A 205 17.35 4.88 -13.18
N MET A 206 16.11 5.34 -13.05
CA MET A 206 15.05 5.12 -14.05
C MET A 206 15.33 5.83 -15.40
N PHE A 207 16.13 6.90 -15.41
CA PHE A 207 16.60 7.52 -16.66
C PHE A 207 17.51 6.60 -17.49
N TYR A 208 18.24 5.68 -16.83
CA TYR A 208 19.11 4.72 -17.52
C TYR A 208 18.32 3.48 -17.97
N ASP A 209 17.56 2.87 -17.08
CA ASP A 209 16.70 1.72 -17.36
C ASP A 209 15.49 1.72 -16.41
N PRO A 210 14.26 1.91 -16.93
CA PRO A 210 13.06 1.95 -16.10
C PRO A 210 12.81 0.68 -15.29
N ASN A 211 13.18 -0.50 -15.81
CA ASN A 211 12.92 -1.79 -15.16
C ASN A 211 13.91 -2.07 -14.02
N VAL A 212 15.19 -1.80 -14.27
CA VAL A 212 16.26 -2.02 -13.30
C VAL A 212 16.34 -0.86 -12.31
N GLY A 213 16.08 0.37 -12.76
CA GLY A 213 16.21 1.58 -11.97
C GLY A 213 15.31 1.60 -10.73
N LEU A 214 14.09 1.11 -10.84
CA LEU A 214 13.16 1.04 -9.70
C LEU A 214 13.66 0.06 -8.62
N ILE A 215 14.11 -1.12 -9.01
CA ILE A 215 14.55 -2.16 -8.09
C ILE A 215 15.91 -1.79 -7.49
N ALA A 216 16.89 -1.46 -8.32
CA ALA A 216 18.23 -1.09 -7.89
C ALA A 216 18.20 0.19 -7.04
N GLY A 217 17.46 1.21 -7.47
CA GLY A 217 17.29 2.47 -6.74
C GLY A 217 16.68 2.27 -5.36
N GLY A 218 15.64 1.45 -5.26
CA GLY A 218 15.01 1.11 -3.99
C GLY A 218 15.93 0.34 -3.05
N LEU A 219 16.66 -0.66 -3.55
CA LEU A 219 17.62 -1.44 -2.75
C LEU A 219 18.80 -0.58 -2.27
N ILE A 220 19.37 0.24 -3.15
CA ILE A 220 20.49 1.12 -2.80
C ILE A 220 20.04 2.17 -1.79
N ALA A 221 18.93 2.85 -2.03
CA ALA A 221 18.39 3.86 -1.14
C ALA A 221 18.03 3.30 0.24
N GLY A 222 17.39 2.13 0.28
CA GLY A 222 17.03 1.44 1.52
C GLY A 222 18.28 1.01 2.31
N SER A 223 19.28 0.45 1.63
CA SER A 223 20.54 0.03 2.25
C SER A 223 21.34 1.21 2.80
N LEU A 224 21.48 2.28 2.01
CA LEU A 224 22.16 3.51 2.45
C LEU A 224 21.42 4.17 3.61
N GLY A 225 20.11 4.29 3.53
CA GLY A 225 19.29 4.83 4.62
C GLY A 225 19.40 4.04 5.91
N PHE A 226 19.43 2.70 5.81
CA PHE A 226 19.64 1.83 6.97
C PHE A 226 21.06 1.99 7.54
N TYR A 227 22.07 1.98 6.70
CA TYR A 227 23.47 2.03 7.15
C TYR A 227 23.81 3.38 7.80
N LEU A 228 23.39 4.49 7.18
CA LEU A 228 23.65 5.84 7.68
C LEU A 228 22.73 6.24 8.83
N GLY A 229 21.50 5.70 8.88
CA GLY A 229 20.53 5.96 9.93
C GLY A 229 20.59 4.99 11.12
N ARG A 230 21.53 4.03 11.12
CA ARG A 230 21.72 3.09 12.22
C ARG A 230 22.25 3.82 13.44
N GLU A 231 21.40 4.08 14.42
CA GLU A 231 21.85 4.53 15.73
C GLU A 231 22.77 3.46 16.31
N ARG A 232 24.01 3.87 16.66
CA ARG A 232 24.90 3.00 17.43
C ARG A 232 24.14 2.67 18.73
N ARG A 233 23.81 1.40 18.96
CA ARG A 233 23.31 0.97 20.26
C ARG A 233 24.31 1.48 21.31
N PRO A 234 23.86 2.21 22.34
CA PRO A 234 24.73 2.45 23.47
C PRO A 234 25.22 1.09 23.96
N GLY A 235 26.53 0.96 24.12
CA GLY A 235 27.15 -0.27 24.62
C GLY A 235 26.49 -0.67 25.95
N PRO A 236 26.57 -1.97 26.36
CA PRO A 236 25.99 -2.40 27.62
C PRO A 236 26.56 -1.51 28.72
N GLU A 237 25.68 -0.76 29.40
CA GLU A 237 26.02 -0.05 30.62
C GLU A 237 26.62 -1.09 31.57
N ARG A 238 27.92 -0.95 31.89
CA ARG A 238 28.52 -1.72 32.96
C ARG A 238 27.85 -1.23 34.24
N LEU A 239 26.94 -2.03 34.74
CA LEU A 239 26.42 -1.84 36.08
C LEU A 239 27.58 -1.83 37.08
N PRO A 240 27.60 -0.91 38.04
CA PRO A 240 28.61 -0.77 39.05
C PRO A 240 28.67 -1.98 40.00
#